data_988cd4b85d39d693904bcbb2e6290bab
#
_entry.id   988cd4b85d39d693904bcbb2e6290bab
#
_cell.length_a   1.000
_cell.length_b   1.000
_cell.length_c   1.000
_cell.angle_alpha   90.00
_cell.angle_beta   90.00
_cell.angle_gamma   90.00
#
_symmetry.space_group_name_H-M   'P 1'
#
loop_
_entity.id
_entity.type
_entity.pdbx_description
1 polymer ?
#
loop_
_entity_poly.entity_id
_entity_poly.type
_entity_poly.pdbx_seq_one_letter_code
_entity_poly.pdbx_strand_id
1 'polypeptide(L)'
;MPSIVDLARGTDLFKGFAPSEVESLLYRFSGATKPVEKNETVALAGLEANRLFVVVSGRLRVYEKTANEHQIFVREICAGEVLGLWILFTPEISCWPGTIVAAEPSVLISLDMPVVRQMMERAEPAMARFSSNVSKILAREFFSAWRKMTVMNAPTIEAKIQMYLTGLNNETGKTGVVKIPFDRERMAEYFGVTRPALSRALGHLRDRGLISWHKSEFRINF
;
A
#
# COMPACT_ATOMS: atom_id res chain seq x y z
N MET A 1 18.59 -5.88 -18.51
CA MET A 1 17.47 -5.49 -17.63
C MET A 1 16.31 -6.43 -17.89
N PRO A 2 15.53 -6.84 -16.89
CA PRO A 2 14.34 -7.65 -17.11
C PRO A 2 13.36 -6.91 -18.04
N SER A 3 12.62 -7.65 -18.85
CA SER A 3 11.62 -7.06 -19.74
C SER A 3 10.44 -6.51 -18.94
N ILE A 4 9.65 -5.58 -19.50
CA ILE A 4 8.42 -5.09 -18.85
C ILE A 4 7.45 -6.24 -18.56
N VAL A 5 7.44 -7.28 -19.39
CA VAL A 5 6.62 -8.50 -19.20
C VAL A 5 7.08 -9.25 -17.95
N ASP A 6 8.40 -9.45 -17.76
CA ASP A 6 8.94 -10.13 -16.58
C ASP A 6 8.63 -9.35 -15.30
N LEU A 7 8.77 -8.03 -15.35
CA LEU A 7 8.44 -7.13 -14.24
C LEU A 7 6.94 -7.22 -13.87
N ALA A 8 6.06 -7.15 -14.88
CA ALA A 8 4.61 -7.20 -14.66
C ALA A 8 4.16 -8.55 -14.08
N ARG A 9 4.71 -9.66 -14.57
CA ARG A 9 4.38 -11.01 -14.08
C ARG A 9 4.72 -11.24 -12.61
N GLY A 10 5.69 -10.51 -12.08
CA GLY A 10 6.04 -10.53 -10.65
C GLY A 10 4.99 -9.88 -9.74
N THR A 11 3.94 -9.25 -10.31
CA THR A 11 2.94 -8.50 -9.55
C THR A 11 1.61 -9.24 -9.44
N ASP A 12 0.85 -8.95 -8.39
CA ASP A 12 -0.47 -9.57 -8.19
C ASP A 12 -1.49 -9.22 -9.28
N LEU A 13 -1.33 -8.07 -9.94
CA LEU A 13 -2.23 -7.63 -11.00
C LEU A 13 -2.22 -8.60 -12.21
N PHE A 14 -1.04 -9.11 -12.55
CA PHE A 14 -0.86 -10.04 -13.67
C PHE A 14 -0.68 -11.50 -13.23
N LYS A 15 -1.05 -11.82 -12.00
CA LYS A 15 -0.93 -13.19 -11.47
C LYS A 15 -1.77 -14.19 -12.27
N GLY A 16 -1.14 -15.30 -12.66
CA GLY A 16 -1.79 -16.38 -13.40
C GLY A 16 -1.90 -16.16 -14.90
N PHE A 17 -1.31 -15.09 -15.45
CA PHE A 17 -1.21 -14.87 -16.91
C PHE A 17 0.06 -15.49 -17.48
N ALA A 18 -0.05 -16.04 -18.68
CA ALA A 18 1.10 -16.45 -19.50
C ALA A 18 1.87 -15.21 -19.99
N PRO A 19 3.19 -15.33 -20.32
CA PRO A 19 3.98 -14.19 -20.80
C PRO A 19 3.34 -13.47 -21.99
N SER A 20 2.83 -14.21 -22.99
CA SER A 20 2.18 -13.65 -24.18
C SER A 20 0.86 -12.92 -23.86
N GLU A 21 0.11 -13.40 -22.86
CA GLU A 21 -1.10 -12.71 -22.39
C GLU A 21 -0.74 -11.37 -21.73
N VAL A 22 0.32 -11.37 -20.87
CA VAL A 22 0.82 -10.14 -20.24
C VAL A 22 1.30 -9.13 -21.26
N GLU A 23 2.06 -9.58 -22.25
CA GLU A 23 2.54 -8.72 -23.36
C GLU A 23 1.37 -8.08 -24.11
N SER A 24 0.37 -8.87 -24.48
CA SER A 24 -0.85 -8.39 -25.13
C SER A 24 -1.60 -7.36 -24.27
N LEU A 25 -1.77 -7.63 -22.97
CA LEU A 25 -2.45 -6.70 -22.07
C LEU A 25 -1.65 -5.41 -21.87
N LEU A 26 -0.34 -5.48 -21.70
CA LEU A 26 0.52 -4.30 -21.57
C LEU A 26 0.45 -3.44 -22.83
N TYR A 27 0.52 -4.04 -24.02
CA TYR A 27 0.36 -3.32 -25.28
C TYR A 27 -0.99 -2.60 -25.34
N ARG A 28 -2.08 -3.32 -25.05
CA ARG A 28 -3.45 -2.79 -25.08
C ARG A 28 -3.68 -1.68 -24.03
N PHE A 29 -3.05 -1.78 -22.86
CA PHE A 29 -3.15 -0.79 -21.78
C PHE A 29 -2.16 0.37 -21.91
N SER A 30 -1.45 0.48 -23.03
CA SER A 30 -0.36 1.44 -23.24
C SER A 30 0.65 1.40 -22.06
N GLY A 31 1.02 0.18 -21.70
CA GLY A 31 1.92 -0.09 -20.56
C GLY A 31 3.35 0.37 -20.86
N ALA A 32 3.93 1.13 -19.93
CA ALA A 32 5.30 1.61 -20.02
C ALA A 32 6.01 1.51 -18.68
N THR A 33 7.31 1.18 -18.73
CA THR A 33 8.17 1.25 -17.55
C THR A 33 8.50 2.70 -17.25
N LYS A 34 8.34 3.10 -15.99
CA LYS A 34 8.65 4.43 -15.48
C LYS A 34 9.63 4.31 -14.31
N PRO A 35 10.94 4.51 -14.52
CA PRO A 35 11.88 4.70 -13.43
C PRO A 35 11.60 6.06 -12.78
N VAL A 36 11.75 6.14 -11.46
CA VAL A 36 11.58 7.37 -10.69
C VAL A 36 12.70 7.47 -9.64
N GLU A 37 13.25 8.65 -9.51
CA GLU A 37 14.31 8.92 -8.54
C GLU A 37 13.73 9.22 -7.15
N LYS A 38 14.56 9.07 -6.12
CA LYS A 38 14.17 9.45 -4.75
C LYS A 38 13.70 10.91 -4.70
N ASN A 39 12.58 11.15 -4.02
CA ASN A 39 11.88 12.44 -3.89
C ASN A 39 11.22 12.94 -5.19
N GLU A 40 11.24 12.17 -6.26
CA GLU A 40 10.48 12.52 -7.47
C GLU A 40 8.98 12.37 -7.21
N THR A 41 8.20 13.33 -7.70
CA THR A 41 6.73 13.28 -7.62
C THR A 41 6.18 12.39 -8.74
N VAL A 42 5.50 11.32 -8.36
CA VAL A 42 4.84 10.37 -9.26
C VAL A 42 3.48 10.88 -9.69
N ALA A 43 2.73 11.44 -8.73
CA ALA A 43 1.42 12.03 -8.95
C ALA A 43 1.19 13.20 -7.98
N LEU A 44 0.53 14.25 -8.42
CA LEU A 44 0.28 15.46 -7.63
C LEU A 44 -1.20 15.55 -7.28
N ALA A 45 -1.51 15.87 -6.02
CA ALA A 45 -2.88 16.11 -5.55
C ALA A 45 -3.62 17.13 -6.42
N GLY A 46 -4.87 16.85 -6.75
CA GLY A 46 -5.72 17.70 -7.58
C GLY A 46 -5.51 17.58 -9.09
N LEU A 47 -4.43 16.92 -9.53
CA LEU A 47 -4.24 16.64 -10.96
C LEU A 47 -5.03 15.39 -11.38
N GLU A 48 -5.42 15.35 -12.65
CA GLU A 48 -6.16 14.25 -13.23
C GLU A 48 -5.46 12.90 -13.05
N ALA A 49 -6.21 11.92 -12.59
CA ALA A 49 -5.75 10.57 -12.36
C ALA A 49 -6.06 9.69 -13.59
N ASN A 50 -5.25 9.80 -14.62
CA ASN A 50 -5.41 9.09 -15.88
C ASN A 50 -4.46 7.88 -16.03
N ARG A 51 -3.68 7.57 -15.01
CA ARG A 51 -2.73 6.45 -15.01
C ARG A 51 -2.88 5.59 -13.76
N LEU A 52 -2.79 4.27 -13.95
CA LEU A 52 -2.50 3.32 -12.88
C LEU A 52 -1.00 3.11 -12.79
N PHE A 53 -0.48 2.95 -11.60
CA PHE A 53 0.93 2.62 -11.40
C PHE A 53 1.06 1.32 -10.61
N VAL A 54 1.77 0.36 -11.17
CA VAL A 54 2.19 -0.86 -10.47
C VAL A 54 3.60 -0.65 -9.97
N VAL A 55 3.84 -0.74 -8.67
CA VAL A 55 5.17 -0.61 -8.10
C VAL A 55 5.90 -1.93 -8.28
N VAL A 56 6.93 -1.95 -9.11
CA VAL A 56 7.74 -3.14 -9.37
C VAL A 56 8.86 -3.28 -8.35
N SER A 57 9.52 -2.17 -8.04
CA SER A 57 10.57 -2.11 -7.02
C SER A 57 10.58 -0.74 -6.36
N GLY A 58 11.16 -0.66 -5.16
CA GLY A 58 11.20 0.56 -4.38
C GLY A 58 9.94 0.81 -3.56
N ARG A 59 9.73 2.07 -3.17
CA ARG A 59 8.61 2.50 -2.30
C ARG A 59 8.16 3.91 -2.64
N LEU A 60 6.84 4.12 -2.59
CA LEU A 60 6.24 5.44 -2.72
C LEU A 60 5.58 5.84 -1.39
N ARG A 61 5.44 7.14 -1.18
CA ARG A 61 4.72 7.71 -0.04
C ARG A 61 3.58 8.58 -0.52
N VAL A 62 2.43 8.43 0.10
CA VAL A 62 1.25 9.25 -0.15
C VAL A 62 1.14 10.28 0.96
N TYR A 63 1.00 11.52 0.56
CA TYR A 63 0.78 12.66 1.45
C TYR A 63 -0.49 13.40 1.06
N GLU A 64 -1.26 13.81 2.05
CA GLU A 64 -2.37 14.75 1.89
C GLU A 64 -2.06 16.05 2.64
N LYS A 65 -2.69 17.14 2.22
CA LYS A 65 -2.59 18.43 2.89
C LYS A 65 -3.82 18.68 3.74
N THR A 66 -3.62 19.17 4.96
CA THR A 66 -4.71 19.74 5.75
C THR A 66 -5.12 21.11 5.21
N ALA A 67 -6.23 21.64 5.71
CA ALA A 67 -6.67 23.01 5.40
C ALA A 67 -5.60 24.09 5.74
N ASN A 68 -4.69 23.78 6.68
CA ASN A 68 -3.57 24.66 7.07
C ASN A 68 -2.26 24.34 6.33
N GLU A 69 -2.33 23.69 5.17
CA GLU A 69 -1.17 23.31 4.33
C GLU A 69 -0.17 22.34 4.97
N HIS A 70 -0.46 21.77 6.16
CA HIS A 70 0.40 20.75 6.76
C HIS A 70 0.27 19.43 6.00
N GLN A 71 1.40 18.84 5.64
CA GLN A 71 1.43 17.51 5.03
C GLN A 71 1.16 16.43 6.08
N ILE A 72 0.20 15.56 5.78
CA ILE A 72 -0.08 14.35 6.55
C ILE A 72 0.38 13.15 5.75
N PHE A 73 1.18 12.31 6.36
CA PHE A 73 1.52 11.00 5.81
C PHE A 73 0.30 10.07 5.90
N VAL A 74 -0.14 9.56 4.75
CA VAL A 74 -1.30 8.67 4.66
C VAL A 74 -0.86 7.21 4.72
N ARG A 75 0.01 6.79 3.76
CA ARG A 75 0.54 5.42 3.69
C ARG A 75 1.81 5.34 2.83
N GLU A 76 2.53 4.24 2.97
CA GLU A 76 3.50 3.78 1.96
C GLU A 76 2.83 2.82 0.98
N ILE A 77 3.39 2.76 -0.21
CA ILE A 77 3.06 1.81 -1.27
C ILE A 77 4.35 1.09 -1.62
N CYS A 78 4.35 -0.21 -1.44
CA CYS A 78 5.52 -1.05 -1.59
C CYS A 78 5.53 -1.79 -2.94
N ALA A 79 6.65 -2.43 -3.26
CA ALA A 79 6.75 -3.31 -4.41
C ALA A 79 5.64 -4.39 -4.39
N GLY A 80 5.02 -4.62 -5.55
CA GLY A 80 3.86 -5.49 -5.74
C GLY A 80 2.51 -4.80 -5.60
N GLU A 81 2.43 -3.62 -4.97
CA GLU A 81 1.17 -2.87 -4.83
C GLU A 81 0.85 -2.04 -6.07
N VAL A 82 -0.44 -1.74 -6.23
CA VAL A 82 -0.98 -0.95 -7.34
C VAL A 82 -1.59 0.34 -6.83
N LEU A 83 -1.23 1.44 -7.45
CA LEU A 83 -1.73 2.77 -7.14
C LEU A 83 -2.82 3.18 -8.12
N GLY A 84 -3.95 3.66 -7.60
CA GLY A 84 -5.05 4.21 -8.39
C GLY A 84 -6.16 3.21 -8.72
N LEU A 85 -6.10 1.95 -8.26
CA LEU A 85 -7.14 0.95 -8.57
C LEU A 85 -8.55 1.38 -8.13
N TRP A 86 -8.69 2.04 -6.99
CA TRP A 86 -9.98 2.50 -6.49
C TRP A 86 -10.56 3.61 -7.38
N ILE A 87 -9.72 4.48 -8.00
CA ILE A 87 -10.18 5.51 -8.94
C ILE A 87 -10.79 4.88 -10.20
N LEU A 88 -10.34 3.67 -10.57
CA LEU A 88 -10.88 2.94 -11.72
C LEU A 88 -12.39 2.70 -11.58
N PHE A 89 -12.89 2.53 -10.34
CA PHE A 89 -14.27 2.19 -10.03
C PHE A 89 -15.07 3.33 -9.38
N THR A 90 -14.48 4.50 -9.22
CA THR A 90 -15.12 5.70 -8.64
C THR A 90 -15.06 6.84 -9.65
N PRO A 91 -15.95 6.86 -10.68
CA PRO A 91 -15.89 7.87 -11.75
C PRO A 91 -16.09 9.29 -11.25
N GLU A 92 -16.65 9.47 -10.04
CA GLU A 92 -16.82 10.77 -9.39
C GLU A 92 -15.48 11.38 -8.93
N ILE A 93 -14.43 10.53 -8.79
CA ILE A 93 -13.11 10.97 -8.38
C ILE A 93 -12.19 10.88 -9.59
N SER A 94 -11.99 12.01 -10.24
CA SER A 94 -11.15 12.13 -11.45
C SER A 94 -9.72 12.59 -11.16
N CYS A 95 -9.43 13.03 -9.93
CA CYS A 95 -8.15 13.60 -9.55
C CYS A 95 -7.49 12.79 -8.42
N TRP A 96 -6.19 12.87 -8.33
CA TRP A 96 -5.45 12.32 -7.20
C TRP A 96 -5.81 13.06 -5.91
N PRO A 97 -6.22 12.36 -4.83
CA PRO A 97 -6.55 13.02 -3.56
C PRO A 97 -5.30 13.47 -2.80
N GLY A 98 -4.17 12.81 -3.04
CA GLY A 98 -2.91 13.08 -2.37
C GLY A 98 -1.74 13.15 -3.34
N THR A 99 -0.67 13.79 -2.90
CA THR A 99 0.62 13.82 -3.61
C THR A 99 1.40 12.55 -3.30
N ILE A 100 1.95 11.93 -4.34
CA ILE A 100 2.68 10.68 -4.27
C ILE A 100 4.12 10.93 -4.68
N VAL A 101 5.05 10.59 -3.80
CA VAL A 101 6.48 10.84 -3.95
C VAL A 101 7.26 9.54 -3.77
N ALA A 102 8.30 9.34 -4.56
CA ALA A 102 9.19 8.20 -4.39
C ALA A 102 10.03 8.34 -3.12
N ALA A 103 9.97 7.36 -2.21
CA ALA A 103 10.75 7.35 -0.97
C ALA A 103 12.21 6.93 -1.20
N GLU A 104 12.44 6.20 -2.26
CA GLU A 104 13.73 5.69 -2.73
C GLU A 104 13.66 5.51 -4.26
N PRO A 105 14.79 5.30 -4.97
CA PRO A 105 14.74 4.98 -6.39
C PRO A 105 13.82 3.80 -6.64
N SER A 106 12.86 3.96 -7.53
CA SER A 106 11.76 3.00 -7.73
C SER A 106 11.52 2.77 -9.21
N VAL A 107 10.95 1.61 -9.54
CA VAL A 107 10.52 1.28 -10.91
C VAL A 107 9.03 1.00 -10.89
N LEU A 108 8.31 1.68 -11.74
CA LEU A 108 6.87 1.57 -11.89
C LEU A 108 6.53 1.01 -13.28
N ILE A 109 5.39 0.34 -13.39
CA ILE A 109 4.70 0.14 -14.66
C ILE A 109 3.49 1.07 -14.65
N SER A 110 3.42 1.93 -15.65
CA SER A 110 2.33 2.87 -15.87
C SER A 110 1.36 2.29 -16.87
N LEU A 111 0.06 2.24 -16.58
CA LEU A 111 -1.01 1.77 -17.46
C LEU A 111 -2.01 2.91 -17.69
N ASP A 112 -2.59 2.97 -18.88
CA ASP A 112 -3.61 3.96 -19.23
C ASP A 112 -4.93 3.60 -18.57
N MET A 113 -5.37 4.40 -17.60
CA MET A 113 -6.56 4.12 -16.77
C MET A 113 -7.87 4.14 -17.58
N PRO A 114 -8.14 5.13 -18.44
CA PRO A 114 -9.30 5.12 -19.34
C PRO A 114 -9.39 3.84 -20.18
N VAL A 115 -8.28 3.42 -20.75
CA VAL A 115 -8.23 2.20 -21.59
C VAL A 115 -8.49 0.96 -20.74
N VAL A 116 -7.85 0.84 -19.57
CA VAL A 116 -8.10 -0.29 -18.65
C VAL A 116 -9.58 -0.36 -18.29
N ARG A 117 -10.20 0.77 -17.92
CA ARG A 117 -11.63 0.86 -17.57
C ARG A 117 -12.50 0.37 -18.72
N GLN A 118 -12.31 0.91 -19.92
CA GLN A 118 -13.07 0.51 -21.13
C GLN A 118 -12.95 -0.99 -21.43
N MET A 119 -11.75 -1.53 -21.24
CA MET A 119 -11.53 -2.96 -21.52
C MET A 119 -12.15 -3.88 -20.47
N MET A 120 -12.22 -3.44 -19.21
CA MET A 120 -12.88 -4.22 -18.15
C MET A 120 -14.40 -4.39 -18.39
N GLU A 121 -15.01 -3.50 -19.16
CA GLU A 121 -16.42 -3.61 -19.56
C GLU A 121 -16.66 -4.68 -20.63
N ARG A 122 -15.61 -5.16 -21.25
CA ARG A 122 -15.68 -6.20 -22.29
C ARG A 122 -15.65 -7.59 -21.68
N ALA A 123 -16.51 -8.47 -22.13
CA ALA A 123 -16.61 -9.87 -21.67
C ALA A 123 -15.53 -10.77 -22.33
N GLU A 124 -14.26 -10.40 -22.17
CA GLU A 124 -13.12 -11.20 -22.67
C GLU A 124 -12.57 -12.07 -21.53
N PRO A 125 -12.16 -13.34 -21.78
CA PRO A 125 -11.62 -14.22 -20.74
C PRO A 125 -10.40 -13.65 -20.00
N ALA A 126 -9.50 -12.95 -20.71
CA ALA A 126 -8.35 -12.27 -20.09
C ALA A 126 -8.81 -11.17 -19.13
N MET A 127 -9.86 -10.42 -19.48
CA MET A 127 -10.39 -9.37 -18.61
C MET A 127 -11.11 -9.93 -17.39
N ALA A 128 -11.75 -11.08 -17.50
CA ALA A 128 -12.34 -11.75 -16.33
C ALA A 128 -11.27 -12.11 -15.29
N ARG A 129 -10.12 -12.63 -15.71
CA ARG A 129 -8.98 -12.93 -14.83
C ARG A 129 -8.36 -11.65 -14.26
N PHE A 130 -8.17 -10.64 -15.09
CA PHE A 130 -7.67 -9.34 -14.66
C PHE A 130 -8.56 -8.73 -13.59
N SER A 131 -9.88 -8.67 -13.82
CA SER A 131 -10.88 -8.17 -12.87
C SER A 131 -10.88 -8.97 -11.56
N SER A 132 -10.71 -10.29 -11.63
CA SER A 132 -10.57 -11.13 -10.42
C SER A 132 -9.32 -10.75 -9.62
N ASN A 133 -8.19 -10.48 -10.27
CA ASN A 133 -6.97 -10.03 -9.59
C ASN A 133 -7.17 -8.64 -8.97
N VAL A 134 -7.75 -7.70 -9.71
CA VAL A 134 -8.11 -6.36 -9.21
C VAL A 134 -9.00 -6.47 -7.98
N SER A 135 -10.06 -7.27 -8.02
CA SER A 135 -10.98 -7.46 -6.89
C SER A 135 -10.26 -7.99 -5.65
N LYS A 136 -9.33 -8.93 -5.81
CA LYS A 136 -8.52 -9.46 -4.71
C LYS A 136 -7.59 -8.40 -4.11
N ILE A 137 -6.99 -7.56 -4.95
CA ILE A 137 -6.13 -6.45 -4.49
C ILE A 137 -6.98 -5.45 -3.71
N LEU A 138 -8.11 -4.99 -4.26
CA LEU A 138 -9.02 -4.05 -3.60
C LEU A 138 -9.57 -4.60 -2.28
N ALA A 139 -9.91 -5.88 -2.22
CA ALA A 139 -10.36 -6.52 -0.98
C ALA A 139 -9.27 -6.49 0.11
N ARG A 140 -8.00 -6.74 -0.26
CA ARG A 140 -6.87 -6.64 0.68
C ARG A 140 -6.60 -5.20 1.12
N GLU A 141 -6.65 -4.24 0.19
CA GLU A 141 -6.51 -2.81 0.53
C GLU A 141 -7.61 -2.34 1.47
N PHE A 142 -8.86 -2.69 1.18
CA PHE A 142 -10.00 -2.39 2.06
C PHE A 142 -9.80 -2.99 3.46
N PHE A 143 -9.44 -4.27 3.56
CA PHE A 143 -9.23 -4.92 4.85
C PHE A 143 -8.07 -4.28 5.64
N SER A 144 -7.00 -3.89 4.97
CA SER A 144 -5.88 -3.16 5.58
C SER A 144 -6.30 -1.79 6.10
N ALA A 145 -7.07 -1.04 5.30
CA ALA A 145 -7.61 0.27 5.69
C ALA A 145 -8.59 0.15 6.87
N TRP A 146 -9.50 -0.82 6.80
CA TRP A 146 -10.46 -1.10 7.88
C TRP A 146 -9.74 -1.43 9.20
N ARG A 147 -8.71 -2.27 9.15
CA ARG A 147 -7.90 -2.60 10.31
C ARG A 147 -7.16 -1.39 10.88
N LYS A 148 -6.56 -0.56 10.02
CA LYS A 148 -5.93 0.70 10.46
C LYS A 148 -6.95 1.60 11.17
N MET A 149 -8.13 1.76 10.61
CA MET A 149 -9.23 2.54 11.21
C MET A 149 -9.62 1.98 12.58
N THR A 150 -9.77 0.65 12.70
CA THR A 150 -10.09 -0.01 13.98
C THR A 150 -9.00 0.26 15.04
N VAL A 151 -7.72 0.13 14.66
CA VAL A 151 -6.59 0.43 15.56
C VAL A 151 -6.59 1.90 15.96
N MET A 152 -6.83 2.83 15.02
CA MET A 152 -6.82 4.27 15.30
C MET A 152 -7.94 4.70 16.23
N ASN A 153 -9.08 4.01 16.24
CA ASN A 153 -10.21 4.26 17.13
C ASN A 153 -10.03 3.69 18.55
N ALA A 154 -8.96 2.95 18.81
CA ALA A 154 -8.69 2.46 20.16
C ALA A 154 -8.42 3.63 21.13
N PRO A 155 -8.93 3.56 22.39
CA PRO A 155 -8.99 4.72 23.29
C PRO A 155 -7.63 5.16 23.83
N THR A 156 -6.65 4.27 23.89
CA THR A 156 -5.31 4.56 24.42
C THR A 156 -4.21 4.12 23.45
N ILE A 157 -3.01 4.68 23.61
CA ILE A 157 -1.86 4.29 22.80
C ILE A 157 -1.51 2.82 23.05
N GLU A 158 -1.60 2.37 24.30
CA GLU A 158 -1.39 0.95 24.66
C GLU A 158 -2.40 0.04 23.95
N ALA A 159 -3.68 0.43 23.95
CA ALA A 159 -4.72 -0.35 23.24
C ALA A 159 -4.47 -0.38 21.73
N LYS A 160 -4.04 0.73 21.11
CA LYS A 160 -3.66 0.77 19.70
C LYS A 160 -2.52 -0.21 19.41
N ILE A 161 -1.47 -0.20 20.23
CA ILE A 161 -0.32 -1.11 20.11
C ILE A 161 -0.77 -2.56 20.24
N GLN A 162 -1.56 -2.89 21.26
CA GLN A 162 -2.03 -4.26 21.49
C GLN A 162 -2.88 -4.76 20.31
N MET A 163 -3.85 -3.96 19.84
CA MET A 163 -4.68 -4.32 18.69
C MET A 163 -3.87 -4.54 17.42
N TYR A 164 -2.88 -3.68 17.17
CA TYR A 164 -2.00 -3.81 16.01
C TYR A 164 -1.17 -5.09 16.08
N LEU A 165 -0.53 -5.37 17.22
CA LEU A 165 0.28 -6.58 17.42
C LEU A 165 -0.58 -7.84 17.33
N THR A 166 -1.80 -7.83 17.91
CA THR A 166 -2.75 -8.95 17.79
C THR A 166 -3.12 -9.21 16.32
N GLY A 167 -3.37 -8.14 15.56
CA GLY A 167 -3.67 -8.25 14.13
C GLY A 167 -2.53 -8.90 13.35
N LEU A 168 -1.28 -8.46 13.57
CA LEU A 168 -0.10 -9.06 12.96
C LEU A 168 0.09 -10.53 13.38
N ASN A 169 -0.12 -10.85 14.65
CA ASN A 169 0.01 -12.22 15.16
C ASN A 169 -1.00 -13.17 14.51
N ASN A 170 -2.23 -12.70 14.29
CA ASN A 170 -3.26 -13.49 13.61
C ASN A 170 -2.88 -13.79 12.15
N GLU A 171 -2.20 -12.87 11.47
CA GLU A 171 -1.72 -13.04 10.09
C GLU A 171 -0.51 -13.97 9.99
N THR A 172 0.35 -13.98 11.01
CA THR A 172 1.58 -14.81 11.03
C THR A 172 1.37 -16.18 11.65
N GLY A 173 0.12 -16.63 11.80
CA GLY A 173 -0.19 -17.98 12.30
C GLY A 173 -0.17 -18.12 13.81
N LYS A 174 -0.34 -17.04 14.57
CA LYS A 174 -0.44 -17.01 16.05
C LYS A 174 0.79 -17.57 16.75
N THR A 175 1.97 -17.23 16.27
CA THR A 175 3.25 -17.69 16.84
C THR A 175 3.61 -16.99 18.16
N GLY A 176 2.90 -15.92 18.53
CA GLY A 176 3.24 -15.04 19.65
C GLY A 176 4.45 -14.14 19.40
N VAL A 177 5.07 -14.25 18.22
CA VAL A 177 6.19 -13.40 17.79
C VAL A 177 5.83 -12.74 16.47
N VAL A 178 5.92 -11.42 16.40
CA VAL A 178 5.60 -10.64 15.22
C VAL A 178 6.74 -9.69 14.87
N LYS A 179 6.99 -9.51 13.59
CA LYS A 179 7.96 -8.54 13.09
C LYS A 179 7.23 -7.30 12.62
N ILE A 180 7.56 -6.13 13.19
CA ILE A 180 7.02 -4.85 12.77
C ILE A 180 7.89 -4.31 11.62
N PRO A 181 7.30 -3.94 10.47
CA PRO A 181 8.05 -3.46 9.30
C PRO A 181 8.51 -1.99 9.43
N PHE A 182 8.29 -1.37 10.58
CA PHE A 182 8.53 0.05 10.82
C PHE A 182 9.63 0.25 11.87
N ASP A 183 10.39 1.34 11.73
CA ASP A 183 11.15 1.92 12.83
C ASP A 183 10.20 2.64 13.83
N ARG A 184 10.75 3.18 14.91
CA ARG A 184 9.96 3.83 15.97
C ARG A 184 9.30 5.12 15.53
N GLU A 185 9.89 5.84 14.61
CA GLU A 185 9.35 7.08 14.09
C GLU A 185 8.13 6.81 13.22
N ARG A 186 8.26 5.88 12.28
CA ARG A 186 7.13 5.42 11.44
C ARG A 186 6.03 4.74 12.23
N MET A 187 6.38 4.02 13.29
CA MET A 187 5.38 3.44 14.18
C MET A 187 4.57 4.53 14.90
N ALA A 188 5.20 5.62 15.30
CA ALA A 188 4.51 6.77 15.88
C ALA A 188 3.60 7.47 14.86
N GLU A 189 4.09 7.68 13.64
CA GLU A 189 3.30 8.20 12.52
C GLU A 189 2.09 7.29 12.22
N TYR A 190 2.30 5.97 12.16
CA TYR A 190 1.22 5.01 11.92
C TYR A 190 0.11 5.10 12.96
N PHE A 191 0.45 5.29 14.25
CA PHE A 191 -0.53 5.44 15.34
C PHE A 191 -1.05 6.88 15.53
N GLY A 192 -0.54 7.84 14.76
CA GLY A 192 -0.93 9.26 14.90
C GLY A 192 -0.54 9.85 16.25
N VAL A 193 0.64 9.48 16.78
CA VAL A 193 1.13 9.92 18.09
C VAL A 193 2.58 10.40 17.99
N THR A 194 3.05 11.12 19.01
CA THR A 194 4.46 11.52 19.07
C THR A 194 5.35 10.33 19.46
N ARG A 195 6.59 10.30 18.96
CA ARG A 195 7.57 9.26 19.28
C ARG A 195 7.82 9.11 20.80
N PRO A 196 7.92 10.20 21.60
CA PRO A 196 8.02 10.06 23.06
C PRO A 196 6.77 9.42 23.70
N ALA A 197 5.57 9.73 23.23
CA ALA A 197 4.34 9.12 23.72
C ALA A 197 4.27 7.62 23.42
N LEU A 198 4.65 7.24 22.18
CA LEU A 198 4.77 5.84 21.80
C LEU A 198 5.79 5.10 22.69
N SER A 199 6.97 5.69 22.91
CA SER A 199 8.01 5.06 23.71
C SER A 199 7.58 4.82 25.15
N ARG A 200 6.85 5.75 25.77
CA ARG A 200 6.27 5.57 27.11
C ARG A 200 5.25 4.43 27.13
N ALA A 201 4.32 4.41 26.17
CA ALA A 201 3.30 3.36 26.10
C ALA A 201 3.92 1.97 25.91
N LEU A 202 4.95 1.84 25.07
CA LEU A 202 5.70 0.60 24.90
C LEU A 202 6.41 0.19 26.20
N GLY A 203 7.02 1.15 26.93
CA GLY A 203 7.62 0.93 28.25
C GLY A 203 6.61 0.37 29.24
N HIS A 204 5.44 1.00 29.37
CA HIS A 204 4.36 0.54 30.28
C HIS A 204 3.90 -0.90 29.92
N LEU A 205 3.73 -1.22 28.64
CA LEU A 205 3.34 -2.57 28.22
C LEU A 205 4.42 -3.60 28.57
N ARG A 206 5.69 -3.24 28.40
CA ARG A 206 6.84 -4.10 28.76
C ARG A 206 6.90 -4.31 30.27
N ASP A 207 6.80 -3.24 31.05
CA ASP A 207 6.93 -3.29 32.53
C ASP A 207 5.78 -4.09 33.17
N ARG A 208 4.63 -4.17 32.48
CA ARG A 208 3.51 -5.07 32.81
C ARG A 208 3.69 -6.49 32.29
N GLY A 209 4.80 -6.80 31.61
CA GLY A 209 5.08 -8.14 31.06
C GLY A 209 4.23 -8.53 29.84
N LEU A 210 3.43 -7.59 29.28
CA LEU A 210 2.52 -7.88 28.17
C LEU A 210 3.23 -8.01 26.84
N ILE A 211 4.36 -7.32 26.65
CA ILE A 211 5.20 -7.40 25.46
C ILE A 211 6.67 -7.40 25.85
N SER A 212 7.47 -8.01 25.00
CA SER A 212 8.91 -7.76 24.95
C SER A 212 9.35 -7.60 23.50
N TRP A 213 10.51 -6.99 23.27
CA TRP A 213 11.01 -6.86 21.90
C TRP A 213 12.52 -6.83 21.82
N HIS A 214 13.02 -7.29 20.69
CA HIS A 214 14.41 -7.10 20.28
C HIS A 214 14.40 -6.54 18.84
N LYS A 215 14.95 -5.32 18.64
CA LYS A 215 14.91 -4.60 17.35
C LYS A 215 13.46 -4.43 16.85
N SER A 216 13.11 -5.08 15.72
CA SER A 216 11.79 -5.05 15.10
C SER A 216 10.89 -6.24 15.46
N GLU A 217 11.40 -7.22 16.22
CA GLU A 217 10.64 -8.40 16.63
C GLU A 217 10.01 -8.19 18.00
N PHE A 218 8.70 -8.40 18.06
CA PHE A 218 7.91 -8.28 19.28
C PHE A 218 7.36 -9.63 19.69
N ARG A 219 7.52 -9.96 20.96
CA ARG A 219 6.84 -11.08 21.59
C ARG A 219 5.62 -10.57 22.33
N ILE A 220 4.48 -11.25 22.16
CA ILE A 220 3.18 -10.92 22.72
C ILE A 220 2.84 -11.95 23.79
N ASN A 221 2.45 -11.48 24.98
CA ASN A 221 2.12 -12.30 26.13
C ASN A 221 0.68 -12.06 26.64
N PHE A 222 -0.24 -11.65 25.75
CA PHE A 222 -1.66 -11.43 26.06
C PHE A 222 -2.58 -12.08 25.04
#